data_0868ee4bc62fb33469935d77a59e8946
#
_entry.id   0868ee4bc62fb33469935d77a59e8946
#
_cell.length_a   1.000
_cell.length_b   1.000
_cell.length_c   1.000
_cell.angle_alpha   90.00
_cell.angle_beta   90.00
_cell.angle_gamma   90.00
#
_symmetry.space_group_name_H-M   'P 1'
#
loop_
_entity.id
_entity.type
_entity.pdbx_description
1 polymer ?
#
loop_
_entity_poly.entity_id
_entity_poly.type
_entity_poly.pdbx_seq_one_letter_code
_entity_poly.pdbx_strand_id
1 'polypeptide(L)'
;PRLQVFLMSDATVLALPNQQDASGQALQKMVEELSGLNVPVKLCRTCALARGLGDLPLIDGCCLGTLAELTEATLQADKVITF
;
A
#
# COMPACT_ATOMS: atom_id res chain seq x y z
N PRO A 1 -6.93 -17.27 -6.03
CA PRO A 1 -5.98 -16.28 -6.55
C PRO A 1 -5.32 -15.49 -5.44
N ARG A 2 -4.06 -15.18 -5.63
CA ARG A 2 -3.31 -14.34 -4.69
C ARG A 2 -3.45 -12.88 -5.08
N LEU A 3 -3.66 -12.05 -4.09
CA LEU A 3 -3.73 -10.62 -4.29
C LEU A 3 -2.58 -9.95 -3.54
N GLN A 4 -1.90 -9.01 -4.20
CA GLN A 4 -0.89 -8.15 -3.59
C GLN A 4 -1.20 -6.71 -3.96
N VAL A 5 -1.01 -5.80 -3.01
CA VAL A 5 -1.22 -4.37 -3.24
C VAL A 5 0.13 -3.66 -3.13
N PHE A 6 0.45 -2.83 -4.11
CA PHE A 6 1.66 -2.04 -4.11
C PHE A 6 1.29 -0.57 -4.35
N LEU A 7 1.50 0.26 -3.34
CA LEU A 7 1.15 1.68 -3.39
C LEU A 7 2.32 2.48 -3.93
N MET A 8 2.06 3.27 -4.97
CA MET A 8 3.08 4.08 -5.64
C MET A 8 2.65 5.52 -5.70
N SER A 9 3.63 6.42 -5.87
CA SER A 9 3.39 7.86 -6.00
C SER A 9 2.52 8.37 -4.85
N ASP A 10 1.50 9.16 -5.12
CA ASP A 10 0.64 9.74 -4.09
C ASP A 10 -0.18 8.69 -3.34
N ALA A 11 -0.39 7.52 -3.91
CA ALA A 11 -1.13 6.44 -3.25
C ALA A 11 -0.43 5.93 -1.99
N THR A 12 0.87 6.18 -1.82
CA THR A 12 1.60 5.80 -0.60
C THR A 12 1.00 6.44 0.65
N VAL A 13 0.34 7.58 0.51
CA VAL A 13 -0.32 8.28 1.62
C VAL A 13 -1.45 7.44 2.23
N LEU A 14 -2.02 6.50 1.47
CA LEU A 14 -3.08 5.63 1.95
C LEU A 14 -2.66 4.77 3.16
N ALA A 15 -1.36 4.55 3.34
CA ALA A 15 -0.83 3.79 4.47
C ALA A 15 -0.76 4.58 5.77
N LEU A 16 -1.05 5.88 5.75
CA LEU A 16 -1.11 6.69 6.96
C LEU A 16 -2.45 6.49 7.66
N PRO A 17 -2.46 6.45 9.01
CA PRO A 17 -3.70 6.26 9.75
C PRO A 17 -4.61 7.50 9.68
N ASN A 18 -5.88 7.30 10.01
CA ASN A 18 -6.88 8.35 10.22
C ASN A 18 -7.30 9.11 8.96
N GLN A 19 -7.08 8.57 7.78
CA GLN A 19 -7.53 9.20 6.56
C GLN A 19 -8.97 8.81 6.22
N GLN A 20 -9.67 9.73 5.55
CA GLN A 20 -11.05 9.55 5.15
C GLN A 20 -11.20 9.95 3.67
N ASP A 21 -12.18 9.37 3.00
CA ASP A 21 -12.55 9.81 1.66
C ASP A 21 -13.48 11.03 1.72
N ALA A 22 -13.93 11.51 0.56
CA ALA A 22 -14.79 12.69 0.49
C ALA A 22 -16.14 12.51 1.18
N SER A 23 -16.59 11.28 1.39
CA SER A 23 -17.84 10.98 2.10
C SER A 23 -17.63 10.75 3.60
N GLY A 24 -16.39 10.85 4.09
CA GLY A 24 -16.07 10.63 5.49
C GLY A 24 -15.81 9.18 5.86
N GLN A 25 -15.73 8.29 4.88
CA GLN A 25 -15.44 6.88 5.15
C GLN A 25 -13.98 6.69 5.53
N ALA A 26 -13.73 5.93 6.60
CA ALA A 26 -12.38 5.69 7.09
C ALA A 26 -11.60 4.75 6.16
N LEU A 27 -10.56 5.28 5.51
CA LEU A 27 -9.73 4.51 4.60
C LEU A 27 -8.85 3.52 5.35
N GLN A 28 -8.42 3.86 6.56
CA GLN A 28 -7.63 2.96 7.41
C GLN A 28 -8.32 1.62 7.61
N LYS A 29 -9.63 1.63 7.81
CA LYS A 29 -10.39 0.42 8.04
C LYS A 29 -10.35 -0.50 6.82
N MET A 30 -10.40 0.08 5.63
CA MET A 30 -10.32 -0.68 4.38
C MET A 30 -8.95 -1.35 4.24
N VAL A 31 -7.89 -0.64 4.57
CA VAL A 31 -6.53 -1.19 4.53
C VAL A 31 -6.36 -2.31 5.57
N GLU A 32 -6.90 -2.11 6.77
CA GLU A 32 -6.87 -3.13 7.82
C GLU A 32 -7.61 -4.40 7.41
N GLU A 33 -8.71 -4.27 6.69
CA GLU A 33 -9.44 -5.43 6.17
C GLU A 33 -8.61 -6.23 5.17
N LEU A 34 -7.87 -5.56 4.29
CA LEU A 34 -6.97 -6.24 3.37
C LEU A 34 -5.90 -7.02 4.13
N SER A 35 -5.32 -6.42 5.16
CA SER A 35 -4.33 -7.08 6.00
C SER A 35 -4.93 -8.29 6.71
N GLY A 36 -6.16 -8.19 7.18
CA GLY A 36 -6.86 -9.30 7.81
C GLY A 36 -7.14 -10.47 6.87
N LEU A 37 -7.18 -10.21 5.56
CA LEU A 37 -7.33 -11.24 4.54
C LEU A 37 -5.99 -11.78 4.05
N ASN A 38 -4.90 -11.44 4.72
CA ASN A 38 -3.54 -11.81 4.35
C ASN A 38 -3.11 -11.28 2.98
N VAL A 39 -3.61 -10.11 2.62
CA VAL A 39 -3.20 -9.39 1.41
C VAL A 39 -2.04 -8.48 1.75
N PRO A 40 -0.83 -8.72 1.22
CA PRO A 40 0.30 -7.85 1.50
C PRO A 40 0.06 -6.46 0.91
N VAL A 41 0.30 -5.41 1.70
CA VAL A 41 0.22 -4.03 1.25
C VAL A 41 1.62 -3.41 1.42
N LYS A 42 2.27 -3.12 0.30
CA LYS A 42 3.60 -2.52 0.30
C LYS A 42 3.57 -1.14 -0.33
N LEU A 43 4.41 -0.25 0.17
CA LEU A 43 4.57 1.09 -0.37
C LEU A 43 5.87 1.15 -1.15
N CYS A 44 5.87 1.79 -2.32
CA CYS A 44 7.11 2.11 -3.02
C CYS A 44 7.99 2.91 -2.08
N ARG A 45 9.16 2.38 -1.73
CA ARG A 45 10.06 3.01 -0.77
C ARG A 45 10.48 4.40 -1.23
N THR A 46 10.90 4.52 -2.47
CA THR A 46 11.34 5.81 -3.03
C THR A 46 10.22 6.85 -2.99
N CYS A 47 9.00 6.44 -3.36
CA CYS A 47 7.85 7.34 -3.36
C CYS A 47 7.49 7.76 -1.94
N ALA A 48 7.55 6.84 -0.99
CA ALA A 48 7.25 7.13 0.41
C ALA A 48 8.28 8.08 1.02
N LEU A 49 9.57 7.84 0.76
CA LEU A 49 10.64 8.70 1.28
C LEU A 49 10.56 10.10 0.71
N ALA A 50 10.21 10.23 -0.58
CA ALA A 50 10.05 11.53 -1.22
C ALA A 50 8.94 12.36 -0.57
N ARG A 51 7.98 11.72 0.09
CA ARG A 51 6.84 12.39 0.75
C ARG A 51 6.98 12.42 2.26
N GLY A 52 8.15 12.09 2.79
CA GLY A 52 8.42 12.14 4.22
C GLY A 52 7.73 11.06 5.03
N LEU A 53 7.33 9.95 4.41
CA LEU A 53 6.60 8.88 5.09
C LEU A 53 7.51 7.82 5.73
N GLY A 54 8.82 7.89 5.49
CA GLY A 54 9.74 6.85 5.95
C GLY A 54 9.78 6.67 7.47
N ASP A 55 9.61 7.75 8.22
CA ASP A 55 9.68 7.76 9.68
C ASP A 55 8.31 7.89 10.35
N LEU A 56 7.24 7.90 9.58
CA LEU A 56 5.89 8.03 10.13
C LEU A 56 5.32 6.65 10.46
N PRO A 57 4.47 6.55 11.50
CA PRO A 57 3.82 5.29 11.80
C PRO A 57 2.82 4.95 10.69
N LEU A 58 2.97 3.75 10.12
CA LEU A 58 2.08 3.25 9.09
C LEU A 58 1.01 2.34 9.70
N ILE A 59 -0.09 2.16 8.98
CA ILE A 59 -1.15 1.21 9.37
C ILE A 59 -0.54 -0.19 9.45
N ASP A 60 -0.94 -0.97 10.45
CA ASP A 60 -0.50 -2.36 10.61
C ASP A 60 -0.79 -3.15 9.33
N GLY A 61 0.19 -3.91 8.89
CA GLY A 61 0.09 -4.67 7.65
C GLY A 61 0.65 -3.95 6.43
N CYS A 62 1.01 -2.66 6.56
CA CYS A 62 1.70 -1.91 5.52
C CYS A 62 3.19 -1.88 5.80
N CYS A 63 4.00 -2.00 4.76
CA CYS A 63 5.46 -1.90 4.88
C CYS A 63 6.06 -1.30 3.61
N LEU A 64 7.29 -0.85 3.71
CA LEU A 64 8.01 -0.33 2.55
C LEU A 64 8.49 -1.49 1.68
N GLY A 65 8.40 -1.32 0.36
CA GLY A 65 8.86 -2.30 -0.61
C GLY A 65 9.77 -1.66 -1.65
N THR A 66 10.64 -2.46 -2.23
CA THR A 66 11.57 -2.00 -3.27
C THR A 66 10.97 -2.18 -4.66
N LEU A 67 11.56 -1.49 -5.64
CA LEU A 67 11.18 -1.71 -7.05
C LEU A 67 11.47 -3.14 -7.49
N ALA A 68 12.50 -3.76 -6.94
CA ALA A 68 12.80 -5.17 -7.23
C ALA A 68 11.65 -6.07 -6.77
N GLU A 69 11.10 -5.81 -5.59
CA GLU A 69 9.94 -6.55 -5.08
C GLU A 69 8.70 -6.35 -5.95
N LEU A 70 8.47 -5.13 -6.43
CA LEU A 70 7.36 -4.84 -7.35
C LEU A 70 7.53 -5.61 -8.66
N THR A 71 8.74 -5.62 -9.22
CA THR A 71 9.03 -6.33 -10.45
C THR A 71 8.76 -7.82 -10.29
N GLU A 72 9.24 -8.41 -9.20
CA GLU A 72 9.02 -9.82 -8.93
C GLU A 72 7.53 -10.14 -8.77
N ALA A 73 6.81 -9.33 -8.01
CA ALA A 73 5.37 -9.50 -7.83
C ALA A 73 4.61 -9.41 -9.16
N THR A 74 5.02 -8.48 -10.04
CA THR A 74 4.42 -8.31 -11.37
C THR A 74 4.64 -9.55 -12.23
N LEU A 75 5.84 -10.12 -12.19
CA LEU A 75 6.16 -11.33 -12.95
C LEU A 75 5.39 -12.55 -12.45
N GLN A 76 5.09 -12.61 -11.19
CA GLN A 76 4.35 -13.72 -10.59
C GLN A 76 2.84 -13.58 -10.71
N ALA A 77 2.35 -12.39 -10.98
CA ALA A 77 0.91 -12.13 -11.04
C ALA A 77 0.31 -12.59 -12.37
N ASP A 78 -0.91 -13.09 -12.32
CA ASP A 78 -1.67 -13.42 -13.53
C ASP A 78 -2.22 -12.15 -14.20
N LYS A 79 -2.57 -11.16 -13.38
CA LYS A 79 -3.09 -9.88 -13.84
C LYS A 79 -2.53 -8.74 -12.99
N VAL A 80 -2.30 -7.60 -13.63
CA VAL A 80 -1.88 -6.37 -12.96
C VAL A 80 -2.86 -5.27 -13.33
N ILE A 81 -3.41 -4.60 -12.32
CA ILE A 81 -4.33 -3.48 -12.51
C ILE A 81 -3.69 -2.25 -11.88
N THR A 82 -3.63 -1.15 -12.64
CA THR A 82 -3.06 0.13 -12.18
C THR A 82 -4.14 1.21 -12.24
N PHE A 83 -4.17 2.04 -11.22
CA PHE A 83 -5.13 3.15 -11.15
C PHE A 83 -4.46 4.51 -11.27
#